data_615e2d34f49dcbea886e80185c6cb60d
#
_entry.id   615e2d34f49dcbea886e80185c6cb60d
#
_cell.length_a   1.000
_cell.length_b   1.000
_cell.length_c   1.000
_cell.angle_alpha   90.00
_cell.angle_beta   90.00
_cell.angle_gamma   90.00
#
_symmetry.space_group_name_H-M   'P 1'
#
loop_
_entity.id
_entity.type
_entity.pdbx_description
1 polymer ?
#
loop_
_entity_poly.entity_id
_entity_poly.type
_entity_poly.pdbx_seq_one_letter_code
_entity_poly.pdbx_strand_id
1 'polypeptide(L)'
;MKKMKKLITLLLSLTMIFALCACGQTAEPKAEEPAKTDAPAADVAAADEPVTLRLYTRYSDEDNIKRIDYAVEKLKDEYPNVTIEIEAMPADDGVALKAMAATGDMPDIFSLSGTDLIASLAQYGAIKDMTPLLEANGFLDKVIESEKVKVFFTDGNAYCLPFTGTEMANFFANTEIFQNNGLEIPQTIDELVECAKVFSANGMCTLPVFASEAWITNAFFNAILTRYDNRGLDALYSGEASIHDDAYLQAATALYNLQQAGAF
;
A
#
# COMPACT_ATOMS: atom_id res chain seq x y z
N MET A 1 -9.29 -20.59 -57.78
CA MET A 1 -9.01 -19.79 -56.56
C MET A 1 -10.03 -19.98 -55.41
N LYS A 2 -11.36 -19.99 -55.63
CA LYS A 2 -12.34 -20.17 -54.52
C LYS A 2 -12.31 -21.57 -53.86
N LYS A 3 -12.02 -22.66 -54.58
CA LYS A 3 -11.90 -24.01 -54.01
C LYS A 3 -10.63 -24.22 -53.18
N MET A 4 -9.53 -23.57 -53.54
CA MET A 4 -8.26 -23.65 -52.82
C MET A 4 -8.29 -22.88 -51.49
N LYS A 5 -8.99 -21.74 -51.42
CA LYS A 5 -9.18 -21.00 -50.17
C LYS A 5 -10.03 -21.78 -49.14
N LYS A 6 -11.08 -22.50 -49.60
CA LYS A 6 -11.90 -23.37 -48.74
C LYS A 6 -11.13 -24.58 -48.21
N LEU A 7 -10.17 -25.13 -48.98
CA LEU A 7 -9.34 -26.25 -48.57
C LEU A 7 -8.31 -25.80 -47.49
N ILE A 8 -7.72 -24.62 -47.64
CA ILE A 8 -6.80 -24.04 -46.68
C ILE A 8 -7.50 -23.70 -45.37
N THR A 9 -8.72 -23.16 -45.41
CA THR A 9 -9.50 -22.85 -44.20
C THR A 9 -9.92 -24.13 -43.48
N LEU A 10 -10.23 -25.21 -44.21
CA LEU A 10 -10.59 -26.50 -43.63
C LEU A 10 -9.35 -27.19 -42.97
N LEU A 11 -8.17 -27.07 -43.58
CA LEU A 11 -6.93 -27.59 -42.99
C LEU A 11 -6.51 -26.82 -41.72
N LEU A 12 -6.66 -25.47 -41.69
CA LEU A 12 -6.36 -24.68 -40.49
C LEU A 12 -7.32 -24.98 -39.33
N SER A 13 -8.61 -25.23 -39.62
CA SER A 13 -9.58 -25.59 -38.59
C SER A 13 -9.35 -26.99 -38.02
N LEU A 14 -8.86 -27.92 -38.84
CA LEU A 14 -8.57 -29.28 -38.43
C LEU A 14 -7.33 -29.38 -37.55
N THR A 15 -6.32 -28.53 -37.78
CA THR A 15 -5.12 -28.46 -36.92
C THR A 15 -5.41 -27.85 -35.55
N MET A 16 -6.37 -26.91 -35.43
CA MET A 16 -6.80 -26.37 -34.12
C MET A 16 -7.59 -27.40 -33.29
N ILE A 17 -8.31 -28.32 -33.88
CA ILE A 17 -9.07 -29.34 -33.16
C ILE A 17 -8.16 -30.44 -32.62
N PHE A 18 -7.05 -30.74 -33.28
CA PHE A 18 -6.07 -31.72 -32.76
C PHE A 18 -5.21 -31.21 -31.60
N ALA A 19 -5.07 -29.89 -31.46
CA ALA A 19 -4.35 -29.30 -30.32
C ALA A 19 -5.15 -29.31 -29.01
N LEU A 20 -6.47 -29.52 -29.05
CA LEU A 20 -7.37 -29.55 -27.89
C LEU A 20 -7.68 -30.96 -27.38
N CYS A 21 -7.27 -32.01 -28.07
CA CYS A 21 -7.53 -33.41 -27.67
C CYS A 21 -6.33 -34.11 -26.99
N ALA A 22 -5.23 -33.41 -26.72
CA ALA A 22 -4.04 -34.00 -26.09
C ALA A 22 -3.98 -33.83 -24.57
N CYS A 23 -5.03 -33.31 -23.92
CA CYS A 23 -5.13 -33.22 -22.45
C CYS A 23 -6.35 -34.01 -21.94
N GLY A 24 -6.22 -35.32 -21.98
CA GLY A 24 -7.20 -36.25 -21.43
C GLY A 24 -6.52 -37.44 -20.75
N GLN A 25 -5.80 -37.15 -19.67
CA GLN A 25 -5.53 -38.14 -18.61
C GLN A 25 -5.52 -37.41 -17.27
N THR A 26 -6.57 -37.65 -16.51
CA THR A 26 -6.69 -37.32 -15.10
C THR A 26 -5.68 -38.11 -14.32
N ALA A 27 -4.57 -37.46 -13.96
CA ALA A 27 -3.77 -37.84 -12.81
C ALA A 27 -3.98 -36.73 -11.78
N GLU A 28 -4.55 -37.08 -10.64
CA GLU A 28 -4.60 -36.19 -9.47
C GLU A 28 -3.18 -35.72 -9.18
N PRO A 29 -2.94 -34.42 -9.04
CA PRO A 29 -1.67 -33.96 -8.53
C PRO A 29 -1.64 -34.27 -7.02
N LYS A 30 -0.85 -35.28 -6.66
CA LYS A 30 -0.37 -35.47 -5.31
C LYS A 30 0.35 -34.17 -4.94
N ALA A 31 -0.17 -33.49 -3.93
CA ALA A 31 0.50 -32.34 -3.34
C ALA A 31 1.90 -32.81 -2.86
N GLU A 32 2.92 -32.44 -3.59
CA GLU A 32 4.27 -32.43 -3.05
C GLU A 32 4.34 -31.27 -2.05
N GLU A 33 4.56 -31.60 -0.79
CA GLU A 33 5.00 -30.66 0.22
C GLU A 33 6.19 -29.86 -0.33
N PRO A 34 6.18 -28.53 -0.22
CA PRO A 34 7.34 -27.76 -0.62
C PRO A 34 8.52 -28.24 0.24
N ALA A 35 9.55 -28.74 -0.44
CA ALA A 35 10.81 -29.06 0.18
C ALA A 35 11.27 -27.84 0.98
N LYS A 36 11.45 -27.99 2.29
CA LYS A 36 12.17 -27.07 3.11
C LYS A 36 13.57 -26.96 2.54
N THR A 37 13.78 -25.94 1.74
CA THR A 37 15.12 -25.50 1.39
C THR A 37 15.66 -24.84 2.65
N ASP A 38 16.50 -25.53 3.40
CA ASP A 38 17.38 -24.90 4.36
C ASP A 38 18.15 -23.84 3.60
N ALA A 39 17.77 -22.57 3.82
CA ALA A 39 18.54 -21.45 3.32
C ALA A 39 19.90 -21.52 4.05
N PRO A 40 21.01 -21.59 3.31
CA PRO A 40 22.31 -21.46 3.94
C PRO A 40 22.35 -20.12 4.67
N ALA A 41 22.79 -20.13 5.93
CA ALA A 41 23.24 -18.92 6.60
C ALA A 41 24.17 -18.22 5.61
N ALA A 42 23.84 -17.01 5.21
CA ALA A 42 24.65 -16.23 4.30
C ALA A 42 26.03 -16.09 4.95
N ASP A 43 26.99 -16.78 4.38
CA ASP A 43 28.39 -16.59 4.68
C ASP A 43 28.72 -15.14 4.27
N VAL A 44 28.97 -14.26 5.24
CA VAL A 44 29.29 -12.85 5.04
C VAL A 44 30.77 -12.75 4.59
N ALA A 45 31.12 -13.44 3.53
CA ALA A 45 32.46 -13.49 2.98
C ALA A 45 32.44 -13.30 1.45
N ALA A 46 31.96 -12.12 1.01
CA ALA A 46 32.21 -11.62 -0.35
C ALA A 46 32.18 -10.10 -0.35
N ALA A 47 33.02 -9.49 0.49
CA ALA A 47 32.97 -8.06 0.77
C ALA A 47 33.74 -7.18 -0.23
N ASP A 48 34.33 -7.72 -1.29
CA ASP A 48 35.24 -6.95 -2.15
C ASP A 48 34.73 -6.72 -3.60
N GLU A 49 33.69 -7.39 -4.03
CA GLU A 49 33.15 -7.16 -5.37
C GLU A 49 32.14 -6.00 -5.37
N PRO A 50 32.23 -5.07 -6.35
CA PRO A 50 31.23 -4.00 -6.49
C PRO A 50 29.84 -4.58 -6.75
N VAL A 51 28.86 -4.14 -5.96
CA VAL A 51 27.44 -4.51 -6.09
C VAL A 51 26.62 -3.27 -6.38
N THR A 52 25.79 -3.31 -7.41
CA THR A 52 24.83 -2.25 -7.71
C THR A 52 23.43 -2.78 -7.43
N LEU A 53 22.66 -2.08 -6.59
CA LEU A 53 21.27 -2.39 -6.26
C LEU A 53 20.36 -1.32 -6.85
N ARG A 54 19.28 -1.72 -7.52
CA ARG A 54 18.24 -0.84 -8.07
C ARG A 54 17.20 -0.56 -7.01
N LEU A 55 17.06 0.70 -6.63
CA LEU A 55 16.01 1.18 -5.74
C LEU A 55 14.91 1.89 -6.55
N TYR A 56 13.77 1.25 -6.72
CA TYR A 56 12.61 1.79 -7.41
C TYR A 56 11.64 2.42 -6.41
N THR A 57 11.49 3.75 -6.42
CA THR A 57 10.83 4.46 -5.34
C THR A 57 9.90 5.58 -5.80
N ARG A 58 8.75 5.72 -5.12
CA ARG A 58 7.84 6.87 -5.23
C ARG A 58 8.38 8.12 -4.50
N TYR A 59 9.30 7.93 -3.58
CA TYR A 59 9.86 8.98 -2.73
C TYR A 59 11.09 9.62 -3.39
N SER A 60 10.92 10.05 -4.66
CA SER A 60 11.97 10.69 -5.47
C SER A 60 11.85 12.21 -5.54
N ASP A 61 10.90 12.82 -4.81
CA ASP A 61 10.81 14.27 -4.64
C ASP A 61 11.97 14.83 -3.79
N GLU A 62 12.18 16.14 -3.86
CA GLU A 62 13.34 16.81 -3.25
C GLU A 62 13.51 16.56 -1.74
N ASP A 63 12.40 16.47 -1.00
CA ASP A 63 12.47 16.29 0.45
C ASP A 63 12.71 14.83 0.86
N ASN A 64 12.12 13.89 0.12
CA ASN A 64 12.29 12.48 0.39
C ASN A 64 13.63 11.95 -0.11
N ILE A 65 14.12 12.45 -1.26
CA ILE A 65 15.43 12.05 -1.78
C ILE A 65 16.56 12.34 -0.78
N LYS A 66 16.49 13.44 -0.05
CA LYS A 66 17.48 13.77 0.99
C LYS A 66 17.59 12.69 2.08
N ARG A 67 16.48 12.02 2.43
CA ARG A 67 16.45 10.91 3.40
C ARG A 67 17.11 9.68 2.81
N ILE A 68 16.84 9.39 1.54
CA ILE A 68 17.46 8.27 0.82
C ILE A 68 18.96 8.53 0.69
N ASP A 69 19.37 9.72 0.26
CA ASP A 69 20.78 10.09 0.13
C ASP A 69 21.55 9.96 1.44
N TYR A 70 20.91 10.40 2.55
CA TYR A 70 21.51 10.23 3.88
C TYR A 70 21.67 8.74 4.24
N ALA A 71 20.66 7.91 3.96
CA ALA A 71 20.74 6.47 4.23
C ALA A 71 21.81 5.80 3.36
N VAL A 72 21.90 6.17 2.08
CA VAL A 72 22.92 5.67 1.14
C VAL A 72 24.33 6.09 1.56
N GLU A 73 24.49 7.33 2.05
CA GLU A 73 25.77 7.80 2.58
C GLU A 73 26.21 6.97 3.80
N LYS A 74 25.28 6.71 4.72
CA LYS A 74 25.54 5.87 5.90
C LYS A 74 25.81 4.41 5.54
N LEU A 75 25.15 3.90 4.51
CA LEU A 75 25.40 2.54 4.03
C LEU A 75 26.85 2.36 3.55
N LYS A 76 27.47 3.37 2.95
CA LYS A 76 28.85 3.33 2.48
C LYS A 76 29.87 3.17 3.60
N ASP A 77 29.52 3.59 4.83
CA ASP A 77 30.40 3.42 6.00
C ASP A 77 30.55 1.93 6.35
N GLU A 78 29.50 1.12 6.12
CA GLU A 78 29.46 -0.31 6.43
C GLU A 78 29.69 -1.19 5.18
N TYR A 79 29.22 -0.74 4.02
CA TYR A 79 29.25 -1.47 2.74
C TYR A 79 29.81 -0.59 1.62
N PRO A 80 31.12 -0.30 1.61
CA PRO A 80 31.73 0.64 0.66
C PRO A 80 31.67 0.15 -0.80
N ASN A 81 31.51 -1.15 -1.02
CA ASN A 81 31.37 -1.79 -2.34
C ASN A 81 29.95 -1.76 -2.91
N VAL A 82 28.94 -1.28 -2.13
CA VAL A 82 27.55 -1.23 -2.56
C VAL A 82 27.22 0.15 -3.15
N THR A 83 26.64 0.15 -4.34
CA THR A 83 26.07 1.33 -5.00
C THR A 83 24.56 1.17 -5.09
N ILE A 84 23.81 2.23 -4.76
CA ILE A 84 22.36 2.27 -4.94
C ILE A 84 22.03 3.15 -6.13
N GLU A 85 21.39 2.58 -7.14
CA GLU A 85 20.83 3.32 -8.28
C GLU A 85 19.35 3.60 -8.00
N ILE A 86 18.98 4.88 -7.96
CA ILE A 86 17.62 5.32 -7.62
C ILE A 86 16.83 5.53 -8.91
N GLU A 87 15.74 4.79 -9.05
CA GLU A 87 14.80 4.89 -10.16
C GLU A 87 13.45 5.43 -9.64
N ALA A 88 12.93 6.47 -10.31
CA ALA A 88 11.64 7.04 -9.94
C ALA A 88 10.48 6.13 -10.34
N MET A 89 9.64 5.77 -9.38
CA MET A 89 8.40 5.01 -9.60
C MET A 89 7.28 5.98 -10.01
N PRO A 90 6.57 5.75 -11.12
CA PRO A 90 5.41 6.56 -11.49
C PRO A 90 4.25 6.35 -10.50
N ALA A 91 3.37 7.35 -10.43
CA ALA A 91 2.13 7.26 -9.65
C ALA A 91 1.05 6.53 -10.48
N ASP A 92 1.19 5.21 -10.62
CA ASP A 92 0.36 4.34 -11.46
C ASP A 92 -0.27 3.16 -10.70
N ASP A 93 -0.42 3.29 -9.38
CA ASP A 93 -0.94 2.25 -8.48
C ASP A 93 -0.20 0.89 -8.61
N GLY A 94 1.08 0.96 -8.96
CA GLY A 94 1.96 -0.20 -9.08
C GLY A 94 1.77 -1.01 -10.36
N VAL A 95 1.19 -0.44 -11.41
CA VAL A 95 1.02 -1.11 -12.71
C VAL A 95 2.38 -1.47 -13.30
N ALA A 96 3.34 -0.54 -13.28
CA ALA A 96 4.69 -0.79 -13.76
C ALA A 96 5.37 -1.92 -12.95
N LEU A 97 5.23 -1.92 -11.63
CA LEU A 97 5.81 -2.94 -10.76
C LEU A 97 5.22 -4.33 -11.02
N LYS A 98 3.89 -4.42 -11.27
CA LYS A 98 3.24 -5.67 -11.68
C LYS A 98 3.76 -6.18 -13.03
N ALA A 99 4.03 -5.29 -13.97
CA ALA A 99 4.61 -5.66 -15.27
C ALA A 99 6.05 -6.18 -15.10
N MET A 100 6.86 -5.55 -14.26
CA MET A 100 8.20 -6.02 -13.90
C MET A 100 8.16 -7.40 -13.24
N ALA A 101 7.23 -7.62 -12.31
CA ALA A 101 7.04 -8.93 -11.69
C ALA A 101 6.66 -10.02 -12.72
N ALA A 102 5.79 -9.70 -13.68
CA ALA A 102 5.38 -10.64 -14.72
C ALA A 102 6.50 -11.00 -15.69
N THR A 103 7.48 -10.11 -15.90
CA THR A 103 8.64 -10.34 -16.78
C THR A 103 9.87 -10.86 -16.05
N GLY A 104 9.84 -10.91 -14.72
CA GLY A 104 10.98 -11.30 -13.89
C GLY A 104 12.07 -10.22 -13.79
N ASP A 105 11.78 -8.97 -14.17
CA ASP A 105 12.70 -7.82 -14.10
C ASP A 105 12.38 -6.93 -12.88
N MET A 106 12.24 -7.56 -11.71
CA MET A 106 12.01 -6.81 -10.47
C MET A 106 13.25 -6.01 -10.07
N PRO A 107 13.07 -4.81 -9.50
CA PRO A 107 14.16 -4.09 -8.84
C PRO A 107 14.59 -4.85 -7.57
N ASP A 108 15.82 -4.62 -7.12
CA ASP A 108 16.34 -5.24 -5.90
C ASP A 108 15.60 -4.74 -4.65
N ILE A 109 15.26 -3.46 -4.66
CA ILE A 109 14.53 -2.78 -3.59
C ILE A 109 13.46 -1.89 -4.22
N PHE A 110 12.27 -1.86 -3.64
CA PHE A 110 11.26 -0.87 -4.03
C PHE A 110 10.50 -0.33 -2.83
N SER A 111 10.00 0.88 -2.95
CA SER A 111 9.12 1.49 -1.95
C SER A 111 7.73 1.74 -2.53
N LEU A 112 6.70 1.36 -1.79
CA LEU A 112 5.31 1.44 -2.23
C LEU A 112 4.41 1.82 -1.06
N SER A 113 3.37 2.59 -1.33
CA SER A 113 2.29 2.82 -0.38
C SER A 113 1.20 1.76 -0.58
N GLY A 114 0.70 1.22 0.52
CA GLY A 114 -0.37 0.20 0.51
C GLY A 114 0.15 -1.24 0.54
N THR A 115 -0.61 -2.09 1.22
CA THR A 115 -0.24 -3.48 1.50
C THR A 115 -0.80 -4.48 0.50
N ASP A 116 -1.88 -4.14 -0.21
CA ASP A 116 -2.57 -5.08 -1.11
C ASP A 116 -1.69 -5.55 -2.27
N LEU A 117 -0.91 -4.63 -2.85
CA LEU A 117 0.02 -4.99 -3.91
C LEU A 117 1.17 -5.85 -3.37
N ILE A 118 1.67 -5.54 -2.18
CA ILE A 118 2.71 -6.35 -1.51
C ILE A 118 2.21 -7.78 -1.31
N ALA A 119 1.00 -7.95 -0.76
CA ALA A 119 0.40 -9.26 -0.57
C ALA A 119 0.26 -10.03 -1.90
N SER A 120 -0.17 -9.36 -2.96
CA SER A 120 -0.27 -9.95 -4.29
C SER A 120 1.09 -10.40 -4.84
N LEU A 121 2.13 -9.57 -4.72
CA LEU A 121 3.48 -9.89 -5.17
C LEU A 121 4.07 -11.07 -4.37
N ALA A 122 3.78 -11.15 -3.07
CA ALA A 122 4.19 -12.26 -2.21
C ALA A 122 3.54 -13.59 -2.67
N GLN A 123 2.23 -13.59 -2.97
CA GLN A 123 1.52 -14.77 -3.48
C GLN A 123 2.13 -15.31 -4.78
N TYR A 124 2.65 -14.44 -5.63
CA TYR A 124 3.31 -14.83 -6.89
C TYR A 124 4.80 -15.18 -6.71
N GLY A 125 5.32 -15.11 -5.47
CA GLY A 125 6.74 -15.34 -5.21
C GLY A 125 7.68 -14.30 -5.84
N ALA A 126 7.14 -13.10 -6.15
CA ALA A 126 7.90 -12.03 -6.78
C ALA A 126 8.75 -11.22 -5.77
N ILE A 127 8.46 -11.37 -4.48
CA ILE A 127 9.18 -10.72 -3.39
C ILE A 127 9.55 -11.74 -2.31
N LYS A 128 10.61 -11.43 -1.59
CA LYS A 128 11.21 -12.32 -0.59
C LYS A 128 10.50 -12.19 0.76
N ASP A 129 10.31 -13.32 1.45
CA ASP A 129 10.00 -13.33 2.87
C ASP A 129 11.19 -12.77 3.67
N MET A 130 10.93 -11.68 4.38
CA MET A 130 11.91 -10.95 5.17
C MET A 130 11.93 -11.38 6.64
N THR A 131 10.99 -12.22 7.06
CA THR A 131 10.84 -12.62 8.47
C THR A 131 12.13 -13.12 9.09
N PRO A 132 12.87 -14.08 8.48
CA PRO A 132 14.12 -14.57 9.06
C PRO A 132 15.19 -13.49 9.19
N LEU A 133 15.23 -12.53 8.25
CA LEU A 133 16.18 -11.42 8.29
C LEU A 133 15.85 -10.43 9.40
N LEU A 134 14.56 -10.14 9.61
CA LEU A 134 14.11 -9.24 10.65
C LEU A 134 14.39 -9.79 12.05
N GLU A 135 14.15 -11.07 12.24
CA GLU A 135 14.42 -11.77 13.50
C GLU A 135 15.93 -11.80 13.79
N ALA A 136 16.74 -12.18 12.81
CA ALA A 136 18.20 -12.28 12.97
C ALA A 136 18.86 -10.94 13.33
N ASN A 137 18.28 -9.81 12.88
CA ASN A 137 18.84 -8.48 13.11
C ASN A 137 18.15 -7.70 14.24
N GLY A 138 17.21 -8.31 14.97
CA GLY A 138 16.46 -7.66 16.05
C GLY A 138 15.72 -6.40 15.57
N PHE A 139 15.28 -6.38 14.31
CA PHE A 139 14.66 -5.20 13.71
C PHE A 139 13.36 -4.83 14.42
N LEU A 140 12.57 -5.82 14.80
CA LEU A 140 11.28 -5.61 15.46
C LEU A 140 11.40 -4.90 16.81
N ASP A 141 12.55 -5.00 17.47
CA ASP A 141 12.81 -4.27 18.71
C ASP A 141 12.98 -2.76 18.49
N LYS A 142 13.24 -2.36 17.24
CA LYS A 142 13.37 -0.95 16.83
C LYS A 142 12.06 -0.34 16.32
N VAL A 143 11.04 -1.18 16.07
CA VAL A 143 9.73 -0.75 15.60
C VAL A 143 8.82 -0.48 16.80
N ILE A 144 8.11 0.66 16.78
CA ILE A 144 7.13 0.96 17.83
C ILE A 144 6.01 -0.08 17.84
N GLU A 145 5.47 -0.37 19.02
CA GLU A 145 4.54 -1.50 19.23
C GLU A 145 3.31 -1.44 18.33
N SER A 146 2.74 -0.25 18.14
CA SER A 146 1.57 -0.05 17.27
C SER A 146 1.83 -0.37 15.78
N GLU A 147 3.09 -0.35 15.34
CA GLU A 147 3.45 -0.62 13.95
C GLU A 147 3.93 -2.06 13.73
N LYS A 148 4.28 -2.80 14.80
CA LYS A 148 4.72 -4.20 14.68
C LYS A 148 3.68 -5.07 14.01
N VAL A 149 2.42 -4.88 14.33
CA VAL A 149 1.31 -5.64 13.74
C VAL A 149 1.14 -5.42 12.25
N LYS A 150 1.64 -4.28 11.72
CA LYS A 150 1.57 -3.92 10.30
C LYS A 150 2.75 -4.47 9.48
N VAL A 151 3.78 -4.99 10.15
CA VAL A 151 4.93 -5.62 9.50
C VAL A 151 4.56 -7.00 8.95
N PHE A 152 3.67 -7.71 9.65
CA PHE A 152 3.27 -9.07 9.31
C PHE A 152 1.97 -9.10 8.50
N PHE A 153 1.95 -9.93 7.49
CA PHE A 153 0.78 -10.20 6.67
C PHE A 153 -0.06 -11.34 7.25
N THR A 154 -1.20 -11.61 6.64
CA THR A 154 -2.17 -12.61 7.13
C THR A 154 -1.62 -14.04 7.18
N ASP A 155 -0.57 -14.34 6.42
CA ASP A 155 0.16 -15.63 6.44
C ASP A 155 1.21 -15.71 7.54
N GLY A 156 1.40 -14.64 8.32
CA GLY A 156 2.37 -14.55 9.41
C GLY A 156 3.79 -14.16 8.97
N ASN A 157 4.01 -13.89 7.68
CA ASN A 157 5.31 -13.50 7.15
C ASN A 157 5.40 -11.99 6.95
N ALA A 158 6.61 -11.46 6.96
CA ALA A 158 6.91 -10.06 6.68
C ALA A 158 7.53 -9.92 5.28
N TYR A 159 6.94 -9.08 4.43
CA TYR A 159 7.42 -8.87 3.05
C TYR A 159 7.90 -7.44 2.81
N CYS A 160 7.69 -6.56 3.75
CA CYS A 160 8.13 -5.16 3.67
C CYS A 160 8.49 -4.62 5.05
N LEU A 161 9.16 -3.48 5.05
CA LEU A 161 9.52 -2.73 6.25
C LEU A 161 8.92 -1.33 6.17
N PRO A 162 8.52 -0.74 7.30
CA PRO A 162 8.13 0.67 7.32
C PRO A 162 9.32 1.53 6.91
N PHE A 163 9.13 2.35 5.89
CA PHE A 163 10.17 3.25 5.35
C PHE A 163 10.01 4.68 5.87
N THR A 164 8.76 5.14 6.02
CA THR A 164 8.43 6.46 6.57
C THR A 164 7.89 6.33 8.00
N GLY A 165 7.74 7.46 8.69
CA GLY A 165 7.13 7.47 10.01
C GLY A 165 5.62 7.24 9.96
N THR A 166 5.02 7.20 11.16
CA THR A 166 3.56 7.15 11.32
C THR A 166 2.96 8.50 10.96
N GLU A 167 1.95 8.49 10.08
CA GLU A 167 1.15 9.65 9.75
C GLU A 167 -0.14 9.63 10.58
N MET A 168 -0.52 10.80 11.08
CA MET A 168 -1.76 10.97 11.83
C MET A 168 -2.68 11.93 11.09
N ALA A 169 -3.95 11.54 10.92
CA ALA A 169 -4.97 12.45 10.44
C ALA A 169 -5.36 13.44 11.55
N ASN A 170 -5.05 14.71 11.33
CA ASN A 170 -5.35 15.79 12.26
C ASN A 170 -6.22 16.85 11.60
N PHE A 171 -7.08 17.50 12.39
CA PHE A 171 -7.75 18.74 12.00
C PHE A 171 -6.90 19.93 12.44
N PHE A 172 -6.61 20.81 11.49
CA PHE A 172 -5.92 22.06 11.74
C PHE A 172 -6.91 23.20 11.64
N ALA A 173 -6.96 24.07 12.66
CA ALA A 173 -7.83 25.21 12.68
C ALA A 173 -7.00 26.51 12.53
N ASN A 174 -7.39 27.36 11.59
CA ASN A 174 -6.88 28.72 11.52
C ASN A 174 -7.61 29.58 12.56
N THR A 175 -6.96 29.85 13.69
CA THR A 175 -7.55 30.57 14.83
C THR A 175 -8.02 31.98 14.49
N GLU A 176 -7.33 32.68 13.57
CA GLU A 176 -7.74 34.02 13.14
C GLU A 176 -9.04 34.00 12.36
N ILE A 177 -9.22 33.00 11.48
CA ILE A 177 -10.48 32.86 10.72
C ILE A 177 -11.65 32.61 11.67
N PHE A 178 -11.48 31.73 12.66
CA PHE A 178 -12.52 31.46 13.66
C PHE A 178 -12.87 32.75 14.42
N GLN A 179 -11.88 33.47 14.96
CA GLN A 179 -12.10 34.73 15.70
C GLN A 179 -12.79 35.80 14.85
N ASN A 180 -12.39 35.98 13.60
CA ASN A 180 -12.97 36.95 12.70
C ASN A 180 -14.44 36.68 12.35
N ASN A 181 -14.87 35.39 12.50
CA ASN A 181 -16.27 34.98 12.32
C ASN A 181 -17.02 34.82 13.64
N GLY A 182 -16.43 35.22 14.78
CA GLY A 182 -17.06 35.15 16.09
C GLY A 182 -17.27 33.71 16.58
N LEU A 183 -16.42 32.77 16.12
CA LEU A 183 -16.49 31.36 16.43
C LEU A 183 -15.34 30.94 17.35
N GLU A 184 -15.60 29.97 18.19
CA GLU A 184 -14.57 29.23 18.93
C GLU A 184 -14.17 27.98 18.16
N ILE A 185 -12.98 27.43 18.48
CA ILE A 185 -12.50 26.18 17.87
C ILE A 185 -13.39 25.03 18.37
N PRO A 186 -14.08 24.29 17.47
CA PRO A 186 -15.00 23.24 17.85
C PRO A 186 -14.28 22.08 18.55
N GLN A 187 -14.90 21.55 19.60
CA GLN A 187 -14.41 20.41 20.37
C GLN A 187 -15.19 19.13 20.02
N THR A 188 -16.33 19.26 19.34
CA THR A 188 -17.21 18.17 18.94
C THR A 188 -17.55 18.27 17.45
N ILE A 189 -18.00 17.14 16.86
CA ILE A 189 -18.48 17.13 15.47
C ILE A 189 -19.73 18.03 15.31
N ASP A 190 -20.63 18.07 16.31
CA ASP A 190 -21.81 18.91 16.24
C ASP A 190 -21.44 20.39 16.25
N GLU A 191 -20.50 20.81 17.06
CA GLU A 191 -19.96 22.19 17.05
C GLU A 191 -19.27 22.50 15.70
N LEU A 192 -18.57 21.54 15.10
CA LEU A 192 -17.98 21.70 13.77
C LEU A 192 -19.05 21.89 12.70
N VAL A 193 -20.19 21.18 12.80
CA VAL A 193 -21.34 21.37 11.91
C VAL A 193 -21.90 22.79 12.03
N GLU A 194 -22.02 23.33 13.27
CA GLU A 194 -22.48 24.73 13.46
C GLU A 194 -21.46 25.74 12.90
N CYS A 195 -20.16 25.53 13.10
CA CYS A 195 -19.13 26.35 12.47
C CYS A 195 -19.23 26.29 10.92
N ALA A 196 -19.48 25.13 10.36
CA ALA A 196 -19.61 24.95 8.91
C ALA A 196 -20.78 25.76 8.34
N LYS A 197 -21.92 25.83 9.02
CA LYS A 197 -23.07 26.67 8.62
C LYS A 197 -22.68 28.16 8.53
N VAL A 198 -21.94 28.66 9.53
CA VAL A 198 -21.49 30.06 9.56
C VAL A 198 -20.49 30.32 8.44
N PHE A 199 -19.49 29.48 8.28
CA PHE A 199 -18.49 29.62 7.22
C PHE A 199 -19.13 29.55 5.82
N SER A 200 -20.01 28.59 5.60
CA SER A 200 -20.72 28.42 4.33
C SER A 200 -21.58 29.65 4.01
N ALA A 201 -22.29 30.23 5.02
CA ALA A 201 -23.06 31.47 4.86
C ALA A 201 -22.19 32.68 4.47
N ASN A 202 -20.90 32.64 4.86
CA ASN A 202 -19.91 33.67 4.51
C ASN A 202 -19.09 33.30 3.24
N GLY A 203 -19.51 32.28 2.48
CA GLY A 203 -18.86 31.85 1.24
C GLY A 203 -17.52 31.18 1.44
N MET A 204 -17.26 30.61 2.62
CA MET A 204 -16.02 29.93 2.97
C MET A 204 -16.22 28.40 3.03
N CYS A 205 -15.24 27.66 2.56
CA CYS A 205 -15.16 26.21 2.75
C CYS A 205 -14.54 25.90 4.12
N THR A 206 -15.23 25.09 4.92
CA THR A 206 -14.77 24.72 6.28
C THR A 206 -13.71 23.64 6.23
N LEU A 207 -13.93 22.62 5.40
CA LEU A 207 -13.11 21.41 5.30
C LEU A 207 -12.73 21.16 3.83
N PRO A 208 -11.66 21.77 3.34
CA PRO A 208 -11.19 21.50 1.99
C PRO A 208 -10.62 20.06 1.95
N VAL A 209 -11.34 19.18 1.25
CA VAL A 209 -10.96 17.76 1.08
C VAL A 209 -10.92 17.46 -0.41
N PHE A 210 -9.80 16.93 -0.92
CA PHE A 210 -9.77 16.42 -2.27
C PHE A 210 -10.24 14.94 -2.27
N ALA A 211 -11.45 14.74 -2.78
CA ALA A 211 -12.15 13.46 -2.72
C ALA A 211 -11.99 12.62 -4.01
N SER A 212 -11.08 13.01 -4.91
CA SER A 212 -10.74 12.22 -6.09
C SER A 212 -9.97 10.95 -5.78
N GLU A 213 -9.29 10.93 -4.63
CA GLU A 213 -8.46 9.82 -4.19
C GLU A 213 -9.16 9.03 -3.07
N ALA A 214 -9.36 7.73 -3.28
CA ALA A 214 -10.08 6.87 -2.33
C ALA A 214 -9.41 6.81 -0.95
N TRP A 215 -8.09 6.85 -0.88
CA TRP A 215 -7.37 6.82 0.39
C TRP A 215 -7.62 8.05 1.27
N ILE A 216 -7.77 9.23 0.66
CA ILE A 216 -8.08 10.48 1.38
C ILE A 216 -9.49 10.39 1.99
N THR A 217 -10.48 9.92 1.23
CA THR A 217 -11.85 9.78 1.72
C THR A 217 -11.92 8.74 2.84
N ASN A 218 -11.16 7.65 2.73
CA ASN A 218 -11.03 6.64 3.78
C ASN A 218 -10.37 7.23 5.04
N ALA A 219 -9.27 7.94 4.91
CA ALA A 219 -8.57 8.57 6.04
C ALA A 219 -9.47 9.60 6.74
N PHE A 220 -10.21 10.41 5.96
CA PHE A 220 -11.14 11.39 6.48
C PHE A 220 -12.32 10.73 7.23
N PHE A 221 -12.93 9.70 6.62
CA PHE A 221 -13.99 8.93 7.27
C PHE A 221 -13.49 8.26 8.56
N ASN A 222 -12.30 7.67 8.53
CA ASN A 222 -11.69 7.04 9.70
C ASN A 222 -11.44 8.05 10.84
N ALA A 223 -11.02 9.26 10.53
CA ALA A 223 -10.83 10.32 11.52
C ALA A 223 -12.14 10.71 12.23
N ILE A 224 -13.28 10.62 11.54
CA ILE A 224 -14.61 10.81 12.14
C ILE A 224 -15.03 9.54 12.91
N LEU A 225 -14.87 8.36 12.32
CA LEU A 225 -15.26 7.08 12.90
C LEU A 225 -14.60 6.83 14.26
N THR A 226 -13.32 7.17 14.40
CA THR A 226 -12.57 7.01 15.66
C THR A 226 -13.13 7.83 16.83
N ARG A 227 -14.07 8.75 16.60
CA ARG A 227 -14.82 9.44 17.66
C ARG A 227 -15.92 8.56 18.26
N TYR A 228 -16.36 7.54 17.56
CA TYR A 228 -17.43 6.63 17.96
C TYR A 228 -16.91 5.23 18.28
N ASP A 229 -15.89 4.77 17.56
CA ASP A 229 -15.15 3.54 17.84
C ASP A 229 -13.65 3.78 17.63
N ASN A 230 -12.88 3.76 18.72
CA ASN A 230 -11.45 4.06 18.69
C ASN A 230 -10.60 3.06 17.89
N ARG A 231 -11.16 1.91 17.53
CA ARG A 231 -10.53 0.93 16.66
C ARG A 231 -10.58 1.34 15.17
N GLY A 232 -11.50 2.24 14.83
CA GLY A 232 -11.65 2.76 13.48
C GLY A 232 -11.94 1.70 12.43
N LEU A 233 -11.40 1.89 11.22
CA LEU A 233 -11.55 0.93 10.12
C LEU A 233 -10.76 -0.38 10.34
N ASP A 234 -9.77 -0.41 11.22
CA ASP A 234 -9.00 -1.63 11.50
C ASP A 234 -9.91 -2.75 12.04
N ALA A 235 -10.91 -2.42 12.85
CA ALA A 235 -11.89 -3.40 13.33
C ALA A 235 -12.77 -4.00 12.22
N LEU A 236 -13.03 -3.23 11.16
CA LEU A 236 -13.74 -3.72 9.97
C LEU A 236 -12.85 -4.66 9.15
N TYR A 237 -11.59 -4.29 8.94
CA TYR A 237 -10.64 -5.10 8.17
C TYR A 237 -10.27 -6.40 8.87
N SER A 238 -10.20 -6.41 10.21
CA SER A 238 -9.95 -7.62 10.99
C SER A 238 -11.19 -8.52 11.15
N GLY A 239 -12.39 -8.04 10.75
CA GLY A 239 -13.65 -8.74 10.93
C GLY A 239 -14.20 -8.68 12.36
N GLU A 240 -13.63 -7.83 13.23
CA GLU A 240 -14.10 -7.60 14.61
C GLU A 240 -15.30 -6.65 14.68
N ALA A 241 -15.58 -5.91 13.61
CA ALA A 241 -16.71 -5.02 13.47
C ALA A 241 -17.44 -5.25 12.15
N SER A 242 -18.67 -4.74 12.08
CA SER A 242 -19.51 -4.73 10.88
C SER A 242 -19.80 -3.29 10.46
N ILE A 243 -19.90 -3.04 9.16
CA ILE A 243 -20.33 -1.74 8.62
C ILE A 243 -21.76 -1.36 9.10
N HIS A 244 -22.53 -2.33 9.62
CA HIS A 244 -23.86 -2.11 10.18
C HIS A 244 -23.85 -1.76 11.66
N ASP A 245 -22.69 -1.74 12.31
CA ASP A 245 -22.58 -1.36 13.71
C ASP A 245 -22.86 0.14 13.88
N ASP A 246 -23.43 0.51 15.03
CA ASP A 246 -23.88 1.86 15.32
C ASP A 246 -22.80 2.94 15.11
N ALA A 247 -21.54 2.63 15.43
CA ALA A 247 -20.43 3.56 15.28
C ALA A 247 -20.25 4.01 13.82
N TYR A 248 -20.37 3.07 12.86
CA TYR A 248 -20.25 3.38 11.43
C TYR A 248 -21.42 4.22 10.93
N LEU A 249 -22.63 3.91 11.40
CA LEU A 249 -23.82 4.70 11.07
C LEU A 249 -23.72 6.12 11.64
N GLN A 250 -23.23 6.25 12.88
CA GLN A 250 -23.00 7.57 13.50
C GLN A 250 -21.96 8.39 12.73
N ALA A 251 -20.84 7.76 12.35
CA ALA A 251 -19.81 8.40 11.54
C ALA A 251 -20.33 8.87 10.17
N ALA A 252 -21.10 8.01 9.48
CA ALA A 252 -21.72 8.35 8.21
C ALA A 252 -22.74 9.47 8.36
N THR A 253 -23.52 9.47 9.44
CA THR A 253 -24.49 10.53 9.76
C THR A 253 -23.79 11.86 10.05
N ALA A 254 -22.68 11.84 10.79
CA ALA A 254 -21.87 13.01 11.06
C ALA A 254 -21.31 13.63 9.76
N LEU A 255 -20.80 12.80 8.86
CA LEU A 255 -20.31 13.22 7.55
C LEU A 255 -21.45 13.84 6.69
N TYR A 256 -22.61 13.18 6.69
CA TYR A 256 -23.79 13.72 6.00
C TYR A 256 -24.21 15.09 6.56
N ASN A 257 -24.22 15.25 7.88
CA ASN A 257 -24.56 16.53 8.51
C ASN A 257 -23.56 17.65 8.16
N LEU A 258 -22.27 17.32 8.12
CA LEU A 258 -21.22 18.24 7.66
C LEU A 258 -21.47 18.66 6.20
N GLN A 259 -21.81 17.72 5.33
CA GLN A 259 -22.15 18.01 3.94
C GLN A 259 -23.39 18.93 3.83
N GLN A 260 -24.45 18.64 4.59
CA GLN A 260 -25.67 19.46 4.59
C GLN A 260 -25.41 20.87 5.16
N ALA A 261 -24.43 21.02 6.04
CA ALA A 261 -24.00 22.30 6.57
C ALA A 261 -23.12 23.12 5.60
N GLY A 262 -22.77 22.56 4.43
CA GLY A 262 -21.89 23.20 3.46
C GLY A 262 -20.42 23.22 3.89
N ALA A 263 -19.96 22.18 4.58
CA ALA A 263 -18.60 22.11 5.07
C ALA A 263 -17.56 21.93 3.95
N PHE A 264 -17.94 21.34 2.82
CA PHE A 264 -17.09 20.96 1.69
C PHE A 264 -17.23 21.90 0.51
#